data_591b344391d02b45ec60c02e2d0a34a3
#
_entry.id   591b344391d02b45ec60c02e2d0a34a3
#
_cell.length_a   1.000
_cell.length_b   1.000
_cell.length_c   1.000
_cell.angle_alpha   90.00
_cell.angle_beta   90.00
_cell.angle_gamma   90.00
#
_symmetry.space_group_name_H-M   'P 1'
#
loop_
_entity.id
_entity.type
_entity.pdbx_description
1 polymer ?
#
loop_
_entity_poly.entity_id
_entity_poly.type
_entity_poly.pdbx_seq_one_letter_code
_entity_poly.pdbx_strand_id
1 'polypeptide(L)'
;MKTRVAIYGGTNLTTETVRFVRHLTHHLLGFSDVVLLSGGFDCFEQHPERTSVDRAVLAEAEERLPPNQFAKRFETWVPAPALDRHSVKRFKKGSTHELIGTAQARRFKLVNAADALITIVGEGNTRSVLELALAVEKPALPVAFTGGDSGRMWKRYRNEFIGSLRLTPELTRHLEDRPQSARQLSRLASDVASVVHEAAQKRCLVLMPFGPGHDGFYSNVIRRTIVAADFVPHRIDKDDYAGNIPSLFLSFLERARAVVIDLTGWNPNVMYELGQVHARGISPFLLVRHPTIKRTLPDIPFYLRHERLIIEPDHELGRRSIARELNNYLRMVAKAHDGKHRMGERVKEA
;
A
#
# COMPACT_ATOMS: atom_id res chain seq x y z
N MET A 1 -12.50 -2.50 2.10
CA MET A 1 -11.10 -2.05 2.08
C MET A 1 -10.84 -1.34 0.77
N LYS A 2 -10.05 -0.26 0.76
CA LYS A 2 -9.72 0.49 -0.46
C LYS A 2 -8.20 0.59 -0.59
N THR A 3 -7.68 0.19 -1.74
CA THR A 3 -6.26 0.25 -2.10
C THR A 3 -6.06 1.39 -3.10
N ARG A 4 -5.38 2.45 -2.68
CA ARG A 4 -5.19 3.64 -3.50
C ARG A 4 -3.92 3.54 -4.34
N VAL A 5 -4.06 3.50 -5.67
CA VAL A 5 -2.95 3.43 -6.61
C VAL A 5 -2.89 4.72 -7.44
N ALA A 6 -1.78 5.46 -7.32
CA ALA A 6 -1.56 6.64 -8.15
C ALA A 6 -0.82 6.25 -9.45
N ILE A 7 -1.35 6.68 -10.58
CA ILE A 7 -0.65 6.59 -11.88
C ILE A 7 -0.24 8.00 -12.28
N TYR A 8 1.06 8.24 -12.40
CA TYR A 8 1.63 9.56 -12.64
C TYR A 8 2.62 9.53 -13.79
N GLY A 9 2.70 10.59 -14.59
CA GLY A 9 3.70 10.55 -15.66
C GLY A 9 3.65 11.68 -16.68
N GLY A 10 4.08 11.32 -17.90
CA GLY A 10 4.26 12.24 -19.00
C GLY A 10 2.96 12.82 -19.55
N THR A 11 3.13 13.95 -20.25
CA THR A 11 2.03 14.72 -20.85
C THR A 11 2.01 14.64 -22.38
N ASN A 12 2.91 13.85 -22.97
CA ASN A 12 3.00 13.61 -24.41
C ASN A 12 3.35 12.14 -24.66
N LEU A 13 2.34 11.28 -24.68
CA LEU A 13 2.51 9.85 -24.82
C LEU A 13 2.49 9.40 -26.28
N THR A 14 3.29 8.39 -26.62
CA THR A 14 3.16 7.65 -27.88
C THR A 14 1.89 6.79 -27.86
N THR A 15 1.40 6.42 -29.03
CA THR A 15 0.22 5.52 -29.17
C THR A 15 0.42 4.21 -28.41
N GLU A 16 1.62 3.65 -28.44
CA GLU A 16 1.97 2.43 -27.70
C GLU A 16 1.87 2.64 -26.17
N THR A 17 2.43 3.75 -25.68
CA THR A 17 2.35 4.08 -24.26
C THR A 17 0.91 4.34 -23.81
N VAL A 18 0.10 5.00 -24.63
CA VAL A 18 -1.34 5.18 -24.37
C VAL A 18 -2.04 3.81 -24.23
N ARG A 19 -1.77 2.87 -25.14
CA ARG A 19 -2.32 1.50 -25.07
C ARG A 19 -1.88 0.80 -23.78
N PHE A 20 -0.61 0.92 -23.42
CA PHE A 20 -0.11 0.35 -22.15
C PHE A 20 -0.85 0.93 -20.95
N VAL A 21 -0.99 2.25 -20.86
CA VAL A 21 -1.71 2.93 -19.77
C VAL A 21 -3.15 2.44 -19.68
N ARG A 22 -3.84 2.31 -20.81
CA ARG A 22 -5.21 1.79 -20.85
C ARG A 22 -5.29 0.34 -20.35
N HIS A 23 -4.43 -0.56 -20.84
CA HIS A 23 -4.38 -1.94 -20.35
C HIS A 23 -4.06 -2.01 -18.84
N LEU A 24 -3.10 -1.22 -18.38
CA LEU A 24 -2.76 -1.13 -16.97
C LEU A 24 -3.95 -0.68 -16.12
N THR A 25 -4.63 0.37 -16.54
CA THR A 25 -5.84 0.90 -15.89
C THR A 25 -6.95 -0.15 -15.85
N HIS A 26 -7.17 -0.85 -16.97
CA HIS A 26 -8.13 -1.95 -17.08
C HIS A 26 -7.85 -3.05 -16.02
N HIS A 27 -6.61 -3.53 -15.93
CA HIS A 27 -6.24 -4.59 -15.00
C HIS A 27 -6.32 -4.13 -13.55
N LEU A 28 -5.90 -2.89 -13.23
CA LEU A 28 -6.05 -2.33 -11.89
C LEU A 28 -7.53 -2.20 -11.48
N LEU A 29 -8.40 -1.79 -12.38
CA LEU A 29 -9.84 -1.71 -12.11
C LEU A 29 -10.51 -3.09 -12.03
N GLY A 30 -9.87 -4.16 -12.46
CA GLY A 30 -10.28 -5.54 -12.24
C GLY A 30 -10.27 -5.93 -10.75
N PHE A 31 -9.40 -5.34 -9.94
CA PHE A 31 -9.43 -5.50 -8.49
C PHE A 31 -10.54 -4.62 -7.88
N SER A 32 -11.48 -5.21 -7.18
CA SER A 32 -12.67 -4.52 -6.65
C SER A 32 -12.37 -3.46 -5.59
N ASP A 33 -11.24 -3.56 -4.92
CA ASP A 33 -10.77 -2.67 -3.85
C ASP A 33 -9.93 -1.49 -4.35
N VAL A 34 -9.46 -1.51 -5.61
CA VAL A 34 -8.59 -0.45 -6.15
C VAL A 34 -9.34 0.86 -6.38
N VAL A 35 -8.74 1.94 -5.89
CA VAL A 35 -9.11 3.32 -6.19
C VAL A 35 -7.94 3.97 -6.92
N LEU A 36 -8.20 4.49 -8.11
CA LEU A 36 -7.19 5.18 -8.91
C LEU A 36 -7.07 6.65 -8.50
N LEU A 37 -5.83 7.11 -8.30
CA LEU A 37 -5.52 8.51 -8.05
C LEU A 37 -4.87 9.13 -9.29
N SER A 38 -5.40 10.26 -9.75
CA SER A 38 -4.92 11.02 -10.90
C SER A 38 -4.61 12.47 -10.50
N GLY A 39 -3.59 13.07 -11.10
CA GLY A 39 -3.26 14.49 -10.99
C GLY A 39 -4.23 15.41 -11.74
N GLY A 40 -5.18 14.84 -12.49
CA GLY A 40 -6.18 15.57 -13.25
C GLY A 40 -5.64 16.40 -14.42
N PHE A 41 -4.42 16.12 -14.87
CA PHE A 41 -3.83 16.85 -16.01
C PHE A 41 -4.46 16.34 -17.33
N ASP A 42 -5.17 17.22 -18.04
CA ASP A 42 -5.71 16.88 -19.37
C ASP A 42 -4.69 17.17 -20.45
N CYS A 43 -4.44 18.43 -20.75
CA CYS A 43 -3.46 18.86 -21.76
C CYS A 43 -2.94 20.26 -21.45
N PHE A 44 -1.92 20.68 -22.23
CA PHE A 44 -1.58 22.09 -22.37
C PHE A 44 -2.54 22.75 -23.35
N GLU A 45 -2.97 23.98 -23.11
CA GLU A 45 -3.86 24.71 -24.03
C GLU A 45 -3.28 24.83 -25.45
N GLN A 46 -1.95 24.99 -25.54
CA GLN A 46 -1.21 25.10 -26.81
C GLN A 46 -1.03 23.76 -27.52
N HIS A 47 -1.30 22.63 -26.82
CA HIS A 47 -1.09 21.28 -27.35
C HIS A 47 -2.24 20.35 -26.96
N PRO A 48 -3.49 20.66 -27.41
CA PRO A 48 -4.66 19.86 -27.04
C PRO A 48 -4.65 18.43 -27.64
N GLU A 49 -3.86 18.22 -28.69
CA GLU A 49 -3.67 16.93 -29.36
C GLU A 49 -2.84 15.93 -28.54
N ARG A 50 -2.04 16.42 -27.59
CA ARG A 50 -1.17 15.56 -26.77
C ARG A 50 -1.97 14.82 -25.70
N THR A 51 -1.74 13.54 -25.60
CA THR A 51 -2.35 12.70 -24.58
C THR A 51 -1.43 12.55 -23.39
N SER A 52 -1.93 12.89 -22.20
CA SER A 52 -1.26 12.67 -20.91
C SER A 52 -1.55 11.29 -20.34
N VAL A 53 -0.74 10.88 -19.35
CA VAL A 53 -1.03 9.69 -18.54
C VAL A 53 -2.40 9.83 -17.87
N ASP A 54 -2.66 10.97 -17.23
CA ASP A 54 -3.93 11.23 -16.53
C ASP A 54 -5.16 11.11 -17.46
N ARG A 55 -5.06 11.66 -18.70
CA ARG A 55 -6.12 11.56 -19.70
C ARG A 55 -6.36 10.13 -20.18
N ALA A 56 -5.29 9.36 -20.39
CA ALA A 56 -5.40 7.97 -20.80
C ALA A 56 -6.01 7.08 -19.70
N VAL A 57 -5.64 7.34 -18.44
CA VAL A 57 -6.25 6.68 -17.26
C VAL A 57 -7.73 7.03 -17.13
N LEU A 58 -8.08 8.32 -17.27
CA LEU A 58 -9.47 8.77 -17.21
C LEU A 58 -10.33 8.09 -18.29
N ALA A 59 -9.86 8.08 -19.54
CA ALA A 59 -10.60 7.50 -20.66
C ALA A 59 -10.94 6.03 -20.43
N GLU A 60 -9.99 5.22 -19.92
CA GLU A 60 -10.25 3.82 -19.59
C GLU A 60 -11.17 3.67 -18.38
N ALA A 61 -11.00 4.53 -17.37
CA ALA A 61 -11.84 4.50 -16.18
C ALA A 61 -13.32 4.84 -16.49
N GLU A 62 -13.57 5.84 -17.36
CA GLU A 62 -14.92 6.19 -17.81
C GLU A 62 -15.57 5.08 -18.62
N GLU A 63 -14.79 4.31 -19.38
CA GLU A 63 -15.27 3.17 -20.15
C GLU A 63 -15.63 1.96 -19.29
N ARG A 64 -14.89 1.76 -18.17
CA ARG A 64 -14.97 0.56 -17.34
C ARG A 64 -15.83 0.69 -16.10
N LEU A 65 -15.87 1.86 -15.50
CA LEU A 65 -16.58 2.05 -14.25
C LEU A 65 -18.02 2.51 -14.49
N PRO A 66 -19.00 1.79 -13.91
CA PRO A 66 -20.38 2.28 -13.90
C PRO A 66 -20.47 3.65 -13.20
N PRO A 67 -21.38 4.55 -13.63
CA PRO A 67 -21.51 5.90 -13.05
C PRO A 67 -21.63 5.92 -11.52
N ASN A 68 -22.36 4.96 -10.94
CA ASN A 68 -22.56 4.83 -9.50
C ASN A 68 -21.31 4.37 -8.70
N GLN A 69 -20.30 3.84 -9.40
CA GLN A 69 -19.02 3.42 -8.80
C GLN A 69 -17.89 4.39 -9.11
N PHE A 70 -18.03 5.24 -10.13
CA PHE A 70 -16.95 6.10 -10.61
C PHE A 70 -16.36 6.96 -9.50
N ALA A 71 -17.20 7.72 -8.78
CA ALA A 71 -16.74 8.58 -7.68
C ALA A 71 -16.15 7.82 -6.47
N LYS A 72 -16.45 6.52 -6.36
CA LYS A 72 -15.92 5.66 -5.27
C LYS A 72 -14.57 5.05 -5.60
N ARG A 73 -14.22 4.97 -6.90
CA ARG A 73 -13.05 4.25 -7.42
C ARG A 73 -12.09 5.10 -8.24
N PHE A 74 -12.41 6.39 -8.44
CA PHE A 74 -11.57 7.35 -9.14
C PHE A 74 -11.48 8.65 -8.33
N GLU A 75 -10.27 9.07 -8.03
CA GLU A 75 -10.00 10.31 -7.30
C GLU A 75 -9.13 11.25 -8.14
N THR A 76 -9.49 12.52 -8.19
CA THR A 76 -8.71 13.56 -8.87
C THR A 76 -8.09 14.50 -7.85
N TRP A 77 -6.78 14.65 -7.87
CA TRP A 77 -5.97 15.44 -6.95
C TRP A 77 -5.36 16.64 -7.67
N VAL A 78 -6.05 17.77 -7.71
CA VAL A 78 -5.71 18.96 -8.50
C VAL A 78 -5.26 20.13 -7.63
N PRO A 79 -4.48 21.10 -8.17
CA PRO A 79 -4.26 22.37 -7.49
C PRO A 79 -5.57 23.08 -7.22
N ALA A 80 -5.65 23.84 -6.09
CA ALA A 80 -6.73 24.78 -5.90
C ALA A 80 -6.71 25.83 -7.05
N PRO A 81 -7.87 26.32 -7.49
CA PRO A 81 -7.97 27.19 -8.70
C PRO A 81 -7.02 28.39 -8.69
N ALA A 82 -6.86 29.06 -7.54
CA ALA A 82 -5.95 30.18 -7.39
C ALA A 82 -4.45 29.83 -7.57
N LEU A 83 -4.09 28.55 -7.60
CA LEU A 83 -2.72 28.07 -7.69
C LEU A 83 -2.47 27.32 -8.99
N ASP A 84 -3.47 27.19 -9.86
CA ASP A 84 -3.32 26.52 -11.14
C ASP A 84 -2.73 27.44 -12.21
N ARG A 85 -2.02 26.89 -13.14
CA ARG A 85 -1.47 27.65 -14.27
C ARG A 85 -2.54 27.76 -15.35
N HIS A 86 -2.80 28.95 -15.84
CA HIS A 86 -3.80 29.21 -16.90
C HIS A 86 -3.51 28.45 -18.21
N SER A 87 -2.26 28.04 -18.45
CA SER A 87 -1.85 27.28 -19.65
C SER A 87 -2.12 25.76 -19.58
N VAL A 88 -2.71 25.29 -18.48
CA VAL A 88 -2.96 23.86 -18.26
C VAL A 88 -4.45 23.60 -18.11
N LYS A 89 -4.99 22.77 -18.99
CA LYS A 89 -6.34 22.22 -18.82
C LYS A 89 -6.32 21.03 -17.85
N ARG A 90 -7.28 21.03 -16.94
CA ARG A 90 -7.46 19.94 -15.97
C ARG A 90 -8.88 19.45 -15.99
N PHE A 91 -9.02 18.16 -15.71
CA PHE A 91 -10.33 17.60 -15.40
C PHE A 91 -10.51 17.41 -13.89
N LYS A 92 -11.76 17.50 -13.47
CA LYS A 92 -12.21 17.20 -12.11
C LYS A 92 -13.26 16.12 -12.22
N LYS A 93 -12.85 14.87 -12.05
CA LYS A 93 -13.72 13.69 -12.22
C LYS A 93 -13.61 12.78 -10.99
N GLY A 94 -14.67 12.04 -10.72
CA GLY A 94 -14.74 11.21 -9.52
C GLY A 94 -14.80 12.03 -8.25
N SER A 95 -14.13 11.55 -7.20
CA SER A 95 -13.96 12.31 -5.95
C SER A 95 -12.80 13.29 -6.12
N THR A 96 -13.08 14.62 -6.05
CA THR A 96 -12.07 15.65 -6.33
C THR A 96 -11.50 16.22 -5.04
N HIS A 97 -10.17 16.28 -4.96
CA HIS A 97 -9.39 16.85 -3.86
C HIS A 97 -8.61 18.07 -4.35
N GLU A 98 -8.93 19.25 -3.84
CA GLU A 98 -8.21 20.48 -4.16
C GLU A 98 -7.03 20.67 -3.20
N LEU A 99 -5.83 20.80 -3.78
CA LEU A 99 -4.58 20.84 -3.04
C LEU A 99 -4.05 22.27 -2.95
N ILE A 100 -3.81 22.73 -1.71
CA ILE A 100 -3.14 24.00 -1.42
C ILE A 100 -1.64 23.76 -1.24
N GLY A 101 -0.82 24.76 -1.60
CA GLY A 101 0.63 24.76 -1.42
C GLY A 101 1.40 24.73 -2.73
N THR A 102 2.72 24.67 -2.62
CA THR A 102 3.63 24.61 -3.76
C THR A 102 3.42 23.34 -4.59
N ALA A 103 3.92 23.32 -5.82
CA ALA A 103 3.88 22.13 -6.68
C ALA A 103 4.51 20.91 -5.98
N GLN A 104 5.59 21.11 -5.23
CA GLN A 104 6.24 20.04 -4.46
C GLN A 104 5.37 19.54 -3.31
N ALA A 105 4.75 20.45 -2.55
CA ALA A 105 3.84 20.08 -1.47
C ALA A 105 2.63 19.29 -1.98
N ARG A 106 2.10 19.63 -3.15
CA ARG A 106 1.01 18.89 -3.80
C ARG A 106 1.41 17.49 -4.22
N ARG A 107 2.61 17.31 -4.80
CA ARG A 107 3.15 15.99 -5.13
C ARG A 107 3.32 15.13 -3.89
N PHE A 108 3.85 15.71 -2.82
CA PHE A 108 3.98 15.04 -1.53
C PHE A 108 2.63 14.57 -0.98
N LYS A 109 1.59 15.41 -1.06
CA LYS A 109 0.23 15.02 -0.64
C LYS A 109 -0.31 13.86 -1.47
N LEU A 110 -0.10 13.87 -2.80
CA LEU A 110 -0.50 12.77 -3.68
C LEU A 110 0.22 11.47 -3.33
N VAL A 111 1.55 11.54 -3.15
CA VAL A 111 2.36 10.37 -2.75
C VAL A 111 1.89 9.80 -1.42
N ASN A 112 1.60 10.65 -0.44
CA ASN A 112 1.11 10.20 0.86
C ASN A 112 -0.29 9.60 0.81
N ALA A 113 -1.17 10.12 -0.05
CA ALA A 113 -2.53 9.60 -0.21
C ALA A 113 -2.55 8.24 -0.92
N ALA A 114 -1.56 7.93 -1.74
CA ALA A 114 -1.44 6.65 -2.43
C ALA A 114 -0.89 5.55 -1.50
N ASP A 115 -1.34 4.32 -1.68
CA ASP A 115 -0.76 3.12 -1.08
C ASP A 115 0.39 2.58 -1.93
N ALA A 116 0.34 2.80 -3.26
CA ALA A 116 1.43 2.56 -4.20
C ALA A 116 1.35 3.51 -5.39
N LEU A 117 2.48 3.65 -6.11
CA LEU A 117 2.59 4.51 -7.28
C LEU A 117 3.10 3.74 -8.50
N ILE A 118 2.61 4.13 -9.67
CA ILE A 118 3.16 3.71 -10.97
C ILE A 118 3.53 4.97 -11.73
N THR A 119 4.74 5.01 -12.30
CA THR A 119 5.14 6.16 -13.12
C THR A 119 5.48 5.73 -14.55
N ILE A 120 5.11 6.60 -15.50
CA ILE A 120 5.17 6.31 -16.93
C ILE A 120 5.75 7.55 -17.65
N VAL A 121 6.84 7.35 -18.39
CA VAL A 121 7.56 8.44 -19.07
C VAL A 121 7.97 9.55 -18.08
N GLY A 122 7.55 10.78 -18.34
CA GLY A 122 7.73 11.97 -17.51
C GLY A 122 9.01 12.73 -17.73
N GLU A 123 8.95 14.03 -17.39
CA GLU A 123 10.10 14.94 -17.44
C GLU A 123 10.11 15.85 -16.21
N GLY A 124 11.14 15.75 -15.36
CA GLY A 124 11.36 16.56 -14.17
C GLY A 124 10.38 16.29 -13.01
N ASN A 125 9.08 16.47 -13.25
CA ASN A 125 8.05 16.31 -12.24
C ASN A 125 7.86 14.87 -11.76
N THR A 126 7.98 13.91 -12.68
CA THR A 126 7.85 12.48 -12.39
C THR A 126 9.03 11.98 -11.56
N ARG A 127 10.23 12.49 -11.83
CA ARG A 127 11.39 12.26 -10.98
C ARG A 127 11.13 12.67 -9.52
N SER A 128 10.61 13.89 -9.30
CA SER A 128 10.30 14.37 -7.95
C SER A 128 9.30 13.48 -7.21
N VAL A 129 8.29 12.94 -7.91
CA VAL A 129 7.31 12.02 -7.32
C VAL A 129 7.97 10.71 -6.88
N LEU A 130 8.87 10.16 -7.72
CA LEU A 130 9.61 8.94 -7.40
C LEU A 130 10.59 9.14 -6.23
N GLU A 131 11.33 10.28 -6.21
CA GLU A 131 12.22 10.61 -5.10
C GLU A 131 11.45 10.76 -3.78
N LEU A 132 10.27 11.37 -3.81
CA LEU A 132 9.39 11.45 -2.65
C LEU A 132 8.89 10.06 -2.21
N ALA A 133 8.49 9.21 -3.16
CA ALA A 133 8.04 7.86 -2.85
C ALA A 133 9.14 7.02 -2.18
N LEU A 134 10.37 7.08 -2.70
CA LEU A 134 11.54 6.43 -2.10
C LEU A 134 11.81 6.97 -0.68
N ALA A 135 11.76 8.28 -0.50
CA ALA A 135 12.02 8.92 0.79
C ALA A 135 11.02 8.52 1.88
N VAL A 136 9.77 8.22 1.51
CA VAL A 136 8.74 7.76 2.44
C VAL A 136 8.49 6.26 2.38
N GLU A 137 9.37 5.51 1.71
CA GLU A 137 9.31 4.06 1.58
C GLU A 137 7.98 3.54 1.00
N LYS A 138 7.35 4.32 0.11
CA LYS A 138 6.14 3.92 -0.61
C LYS A 138 6.50 2.98 -1.76
N PRO A 139 5.78 1.87 -1.95
CA PRO A 139 5.93 1.05 -3.13
C PRO A 139 5.71 1.90 -4.39
N ALA A 140 6.72 1.95 -5.25
CA ALA A 140 6.67 2.72 -6.49
C ALA A 140 7.28 1.92 -7.64
N LEU A 141 6.58 1.83 -8.76
CA LEU A 141 7.05 1.16 -9.96
C LEU A 141 7.24 2.15 -11.11
N PRO A 142 8.46 2.56 -11.43
CA PRO A 142 8.74 3.25 -12.68
C PRO A 142 8.75 2.25 -13.84
N VAL A 143 7.88 2.43 -14.82
CA VAL A 143 7.80 1.58 -16.01
C VAL A 143 8.94 1.92 -16.97
N ALA A 144 10.02 1.16 -16.87
CA ALA A 144 11.34 1.52 -17.45
C ALA A 144 11.34 1.65 -18.98
N PHE A 145 10.68 0.72 -19.69
CA PHE A 145 10.65 0.72 -21.17
C PHE A 145 10.00 1.98 -21.76
N THR A 146 9.19 2.70 -20.98
CA THR A 146 8.55 3.94 -21.43
C THR A 146 9.50 5.13 -21.52
N GLY A 147 10.71 5.02 -20.96
CA GLY A 147 11.73 6.07 -21.00
C GLY A 147 11.44 7.25 -20.06
N GLY A 148 11.93 8.42 -20.42
CA GLY A 148 11.75 9.64 -19.62
C GLY A 148 12.35 9.54 -18.21
N ASP A 149 11.71 10.19 -17.23
CA ASP A 149 12.10 10.11 -15.83
C ASP A 149 11.95 8.68 -15.29
N SER A 150 10.89 7.96 -15.68
CA SER A 150 10.66 6.60 -15.25
C SER A 150 11.82 5.68 -15.62
N GLY A 151 12.30 5.75 -16.87
CA GLY A 151 13.47 4.98 -17.30
C GLY A 151 14.78 5.41 -16.64
N ARG A 152 14.98 6.74 -16.44
CA ARG A 152 16.17 7.25 -15.74
C ARG A 152 16.23 6.85 -14.28
N MET A 153 15.10 6.96 -13.57
CA MET A 153 15.00 6.59 -12.17
C MET A 153 15.12 5.08 -11.96
N TRP A 154 14.54 4.26 -12.87
CA TRP A 154 14.76 2.82 -12.88
C TRP A 154 16.25 2.47 -12.96
N LYS A 155 16.98 3.03 -13.91
CA LYS A 155 18.42 2.77 -14.05
C LYS A 155 19.23 3.15 -12.80
N ARG A 156 18.83 4.22 -12.09
CA ARG A 156 19.54 4.73 -10.93
C ARG A 156 19.23 3.94 -9.64
N TYR A 157 17.98 3.54 -9.44
CA TYR A 157 17.47 2.94 -8.19
C TYR A 157 16.85 1.56 -8.44
N ARG A 158 17.41 0.81 -9.38
CA ARG A 158 16.87 -0.47 -9.84
C ARG A 158 16.67 -1.46 -8.70
N ASN A 159 17.68 -1.62 -7.85
CA ASN A 159 17.69 -2.60 -6.77
C ASN A 159 16.67 -2.24 -5.68
N GLU A 160 16.51 -0.96 -5.40
CA GLU A 160 15.53 -0.45 -4.45
C GLU A 160 14.09 -0.76 -4.92
N PHE A 161 13.79 -0.54 -6.21
CA PHE A 161 12.48 -0.88 -6.77
C PHE A 161 12.23 -2.38 -6.83
N ILE A 162 13.24 -3.18 -7.23
CA ILE A 162 13.14 -4.63 -7.22
C ILE A 162 12.88 -5.14 -5.81
N GLY A 163 13.61 -4.64 -4.81
CA GLY A 163 13.48 -5.05 -3.42
C GLY A 163 12.13 -4.67 -2.82
N SER A 164 11.70 -3.40 -2.99
CA SER A 164 10.45 -2.89 -2.41
C SER A 164 9.19 -3.55 -2.99
N LEU A 165 9.23 -3.91 -4.27
CA LEU A 165 8.13 -4.55 -4.98
C LEU A 165 8.31 -6.06 -5.12
N ARG A 166 9.48 -6.62 -4.75
CA ARG A 166 9.84 -8.04 -4.89
C ARG A 166 9.63 -8.56 -6.30
N LEU A 167 10.14 -7.79 -7.25
CA LEU A 167 10.01 -8.14 -8.66
C LEU A 167 10.76 -9.42 -8.98
N THR A 168 10.11 -10.31 -9.71
CA THR A 168 10.78 -11.49 -10.25
C THR A 168 11.79 -11.11 -11.33
N PRO A 169 12.84 -11.91 -11.55
CA PRO A 169 13.81 -11.67 -12.64
C PRO A 169 13.15 -11.58 -14.03
N GLU A 170 12.07 -12.34 -14.25
CA GLU A 170 11.29 -12.30 -15.49
C GLU A 170 10.60 -10.97 -15.67
N LEU A 171 9.83 -10.51 -14.67
CA LEU A 171 9.12 -9.23 -14.73
C LEU A 171 10.10 -8.06 -14.82
N THR A 172 11.23 -8.12 -14.09
CA THR A 172 12.30 -7.13 -14.16
C THR A 172 12.80 -6.95 -15.59
N ARG A 173 13.08 -8.06 -16.30
CA ARG A 173 13.49 -8.03 -17.70
C ARG A 173 12.39 -7.44 -18.60
N HIS A 174 11.13 -7.86 -18.42
CA HIS A 174 10.02 -7.33 -19.21
C HIS A 174 9.77 -5.84 -18.98
N LEU A 175 10.12 -5.29 -17.81
CA LEU A 175 10.05 -3.85 -17.55
C LEU A 175 11.17 -3.06 -18.27
N GLU A 176 12.30 -3.69 -18.51
CA GLU A 176 13.45 -3.09 -19.21
C GLU A 176 13.32 -3.20 -20.72
N ASP A 177 12.77 -4.31 -21.21
CA ASP A 177 12.61 -4.59 -22.63
C ASP A 177 11.32 -3.96 -23.19
N ARG A 178 11.43 -3.36 -24.36
CA ARG A 178 10.24 -2.83 -25.05
C ARG A 178 9.37 -3.97 -25.58
N PRO A 179 8.06 -4.02 -25.25
CA PRO A 179 7.15 -5.04 -25.76
C PRO A 179 7.09 -5.04 -27.30
N GLN A 180 7.22 -6.21 -27.91
CA GLN A 180 7.26 -6.36 -29.38
C GLN A 180 5.88 -6.65 -29.97
N SER A 181 4.86 -6.88 -29.16
CA SER A 181 3.49 -7.19 -29.60
C SER A 181 2.44 -6.65 -28.62
N ALA A 182 1.22 -6.46 -29.13
CA ALA A 182 0.09 -6.05 -28.31
C ALA A 182 -0.20 -7.06 -27.17
N ARG A 183 0.04 -8.36 -27.40
CA ARG A 183 -0.12 -9.41 -26.37
C ARG A 183 0.91 -9.26 -25.26
N GLN A 184 2.18 -9.02 -25.60
CA GLN A 184 3.22 -8.77 -24.60
C GLN A 184 2.94 -7.49 -23.81
N LEU A 185 2.49 -6.43 -24.49
CA LEU A 185 2.13 -5.17 -23.83
C LEU A 185 1.00 -5.36 -22.81
N SER A 186 -0.05 -6.10 -23.18
CA SER A 186 -1.19 -6.38 -22.28
C SER A 186 -0.78 -7.29 -21.12
N ARG A 187 0.06 -8.31 -21.36
CA ARG A 187 0.59 -9.17 -20.30
C ARG A 187 1.44 -8.37 -19.31
N LEU A 188 2.35 -7.54 -19.81
CA LEU A 188 3.18 -6.68 -18.93
C LEU A 188 2.31 -5.73 -18.10
N ALA A 189 1.26 -5.15 -18.68
CA ALA A 189 0.32 -4.30 -17.95
C ALA A 189 -0.41 -5.07 -16.83
N SER A 190 -0.80 -6.32 -17.09
CA SER A 190 -1.40 -7.22 -16.08
C SER A 190 -0.43 -7.54 -14.94
N ASP A 191 0.81 -7.90 -15.29
CA ASP A 191 1.84 -8.24 -14.31
C ASP A 191 2.20 -7.04 -13.43
N VAL A 192 2.33 -5.83 -14.02
CA VAL A 192 2.52 -4.56 -13.31
C VAL A 192 1.36 -4.27 -12.38
N ALA A 193 0.11 -4.41 -12.85
CA ALA A 193 -1.08 -4.19 -12.02
C ALA A 193 -1.10 -5.13 -10.81
N SER A 194 -0.80 -6.41 -11.03
CA SER A 194 -0.81 -7.43 -9.97
C SER A 194 0.25 -7.17 -8.91
N VAL A 195 1.49 -6.90 -9.31
CA VAL A 195 2.60 -6.69 -8.37
C VAL A 195 2.41 -5.38 -7.57
N VAL A 196 1.91 -4.33 -8.21
CA VAL A 196 1.66 -3.06 -7.53
C VAL A 196 0.46 -3.16 -6.59
N HIS A 197 -0.62 -3.84 -6.99
CA HIS A 197 -1.75 -4.11 -6.12
C HIS A 197 -1.32 -4.92 -4.88
N GLU A 198 -0.51 -5.96 -5.08
CA GLU A 198 0.03 -6.77 -3.98
C GLU A 198 0.89 -5.94 -3.01
N ALA A 199 1.77 -5.09 -3.53
CA ALA A 199 2.63 -4.23 -2.71
C ALA A 199 1.86 -3.11 -1.99
N ALA A 200 0.75 -2.66 -2.57
CA ALA A 200 -0.12 -1.64 -1.98
C ALA A 200 -0.96 -2.15 -0.80
N GLN A 201 -1.16 -3.47 -0.68
CA GLN A 201 -1.99 -4.03 0.38
C GLN A 201 -1.39 -3.81 1.77
N LYS A 202 -2.22 -3.33 2.70
CA LYS A 202 -1.86 -3.19 4.12
C LYS A 202 -2.02 -4.52 4.84
N ARG A 203 -1.04 -5.41 4.72
CA ARG A 203 -1.09 -6.75 5.32
C ARG A 203 -0.81 -6.71 6.82
N CYS A 204 -1.63 -7.42 7.59
CA CYS A 204 -1.42 -7.65 9.01
C CYS A 204 -1.21 -9.15 9.24
N LEU A 205 0.01 -9.54 9.60
CA LEU A 205 0.33 -10.92 9.96
C LEU A 205 -0.17 -11.21 11.37
N VAL A 206 -0.89 -12.32 11.53
CA VAL A 206 -1.41 -12.77 12.82
C VAL A 206 -0.73 -14.09 13.19
N LEU A 207 0.03 -14.05 14.27
CA LEU A 207 0.73 -15.17 14.87
C LEU A 207 0.00 -15.58 16.15
N MET A 208 -0.51 -16.78 16.22
CA MET A 208 -1.29 -17.26 17.36
C MET A 208 -1.32 -18.79 17.37
N PRO A 209 -1.60 -19.41 18.53
CA PRO A 209 -1.79 -20.84 18.58
C PRO A 209 -2.94 -21.28 17.67
N PHE A 210 -2.80 -22.46 17.07
CA PHE A 210 -3.81 -23.06 16.21
C PHE A 210 -4.79 -23.91 17.03
N GLY A 211 -6.00 -24.08 16.51
CA GLY A 211 -7.00 -24.97 17.06
C GLY A 211 -8.32 -24.30 17.46
N PRO A 212 -9.35 -25.11 17.74
CA PRO A 212 -10.73 -24.64 17.93
C PRO A 212 -10.90 -23.59 19.03
N GLY A 213 -10.09 -23.65 20.09
CA GLY A 213 -10.13 -22.68 21.21
C GLY A 213 -9.66 -21.27 20.82
N HIS A 214 -8.94 -21.12 19.70
CA HIS A 214 -8.41 -19.84 19.23
C HIS A 214 -9.16 -19.28 18.00
N ASP A 215 -9.76 -20.15 17.19
CA ASP A 215 -10.42 -19.77 15.93
C ASP A 215 -11.59 -18.81 16.12
N GLY A 216 -12.40 -19.03 17.15
CA GLY A 216 -13.52 -18.16 17.50
C GLY A 216 -13.07 -16.75 17.89
N PHE A 217 -11.99 -16.63 18.66
CA PHE A 217 -11.40 -15.35 19.03
C PHE A 217 -10.78 -14.65 17.81
N TYR A 218 -10.02 -15.38 16.99
CA TYR A 218 -9.50 -14.85 15.73
C TYR A 218 -10.61 -14.27 14.87
N SER A 219 -11.62 -15.06 14.56
CA SER A 219 -12.67 -14.67 13.61
C SER A 219 -13.52 -13.51 14.13
N ASN A 220 -13.87 -13.51 15.43
CA ASN A 220 -14.81 -12.55 16.00
C ASN A 220 -14.16 -11.28 16.52
N VAL A 221 -12.88 -11.31 16.88
CA VAL A 221 -12.17 -10.16 17.46
C VAL A 221 -11.05 -9.69 16.55
N ILE A 222 -9.99 -10.50 16.37
CA ILE A 222 -8.77 -10.07 15.67
C ILE A 222 -9.09 -9.73 14.22
N ARG A 223 -9.61 -10.68 13.45
CA ARG A 223 -9.90 -10.51 12.02
C ARG A 223 -10.86 -9.34 11.75
N ARG A 224 -11.94 -9.24 12.53
CA ARG A 224 -12.91 -8.14 12.38
C ARG A 224 -12.27 -6.78 12.62
N THR A 225 -11.43 -6.66 13.65
CA THR A 225 -10.73 -5.41 13.98
C THR A 225 -9.73 -5.03 12.89
N ILE A 226 -8.96 -6.00 12.38
CA ILE A 226 -7.98 -5.79 11.30
C ILE A 226 -8.69 -5.30 10.03
N VAL A 227 -9.77 -5.97 9.62
CA VAL A 227 -10.55 -5.58 8.43
C VAL A 227 -11.21 -4.21 8.61
N ALA A 228 -11.76 -3.91 9.79
CA ALA A 228 -12.34 -2.59 10.09
C ALA A 228 -11.31 -1.45 10.07
N ALA A 229 -10.03 -1.74 10.28
CA ALA A 229 -8.91 -0.80 10.18
C ALA A 229 -8.29 -0.73 8.77
N ASP A 230 -8.94 -1.30 7.75
CA ASP A 230 -8.47 -1.35 6.36
C ASP A 230 -7.15 -2.14 6.15
N PHE A 231 -6.88 -3.15 6.99
CA PHE A 231 -5.79 -4.11 6.78
C PHE A 231 -6.30 -5.45 6.27
N VAL A 232 -5.44 -6.20 5.57
CA VAL A 232 -5.67 -7.58 5.14
C VAL A 232 -5.08 -8.52 6.21
N PRO A 233 -5.90 -9.28 6.95
CA PRO A 233 -5.39 -10.24 7.91
C PRO A 233 -4.82 -11.48 7.19
N HIS A 234 -3.61 -11.86 7.55
CA HIS A 234 -2.98 -13.12 7.16
C HIS A 234 -2.72 -13.97 8.38
N ARG A 235 -3.19 -15.21 8.36
CA ARG A 235 -2.91 -16.22 9.37
C ARG A 235 -2.48 -17.50 8.64
N ILE A 236 -1.26 -17.97 8.92
CA ILE A 236 -0.55 -18.97 8.10
C ILE A 236 -1.32 -20.30 7.97
N ASP A 237 -2.03 -20.73 9.02
CA ASP A 237 -2.79 -21.99 9.02
C ASP A 237 -4.11 -21.93 8.23
N LYS A 238 -4.50 -20.75 7.75
CA LYS A 238 -5.71 -20.55 6.93
C LYS A 238 -5.39 -20.35 5.46
N ASP A 239 -4.11 -20.28 5.11
CA ASP A 239 -3.68 -20.15 3.72
C ASP A 239 -3.36 -21.56 3.16
N ASP A 240 -4.01 -21.95 2.05
CA ASP A 240 -3.75 -23.20 1.33
C ASP A 240 -2.35 -23.16 0.70
N TYR A 241 -1.35 -23.65 1.43
CA TYR A 241 0.03 -23.69 0.96
C TYR A 241 0.68 -25.05 1.15
N ALA A 242 1.19 -25.61 0.06
CA ALA A 242 1.87 -26.90 0.01
C ALA A 242 3.41 -26.76 0.10
N GLY A 243 3.94 -26.02 1.10
CA GLY A 243 5.37 -25.76 1.20
C GLY A 243 5.92 -25.77 2.63
N ASN A 244 7.21 -25.39 2.76
CA ASN A 244 7.87 -25.29 4.05
C ASN A 244 7.30 -24.08 4.85
N ILE A 245 6.61 -24.35 5.95
CA ILE A 245 5.97 -23.36 6.83
C ILE A 245 6.93 -22.25 7.29
N PRO A 246 8.17 -22.52 7.75
CA PRO A 246 9.12 -21.48 8.11
C PRO A 246 9.45 -20.49 6.99
N SER A 247 9.63 -20.98 5.76
CA SER A 247 9.90 -20.10 4.61
C SER A 247 8.70 -19.24 4.25
N LEU A 248 7.49 -19.80 4.35
CA LEU A 248 6.24 -19.08 4.16
C LEU A 248 6.06 -17.99 5.22
N PHE A 249 6.25 -18.32 6.49
CA PHE A 249 6.23 -17.36 7.59
C PHE A 249 7.15 -16.17 7.34
N LEU A 250 8.41 -16.41 6.97
CA LEU A 250 9.36 -15.34 6.67
C LEU A 250 8.88 -14.46 5.50
N SER A 251 8.31 -15.06 4.47
CA SER A 251 7.79 -14.31 3.32
C SER A 251 6.60 -13.42 3.68
N PHE A 252 5.71 -13.89 4.58
CA PHE A 252 4.60 -13.06 5.10
C PHE A 252 5.09 -11.97 6.04
N LEU A 253 6.04 -12.29 6.93
CA LEU A 253 6.60 -11.32 7.87
C LEU A 253 7.25 -10.14 7.13
N GLU A 254 7.99 -10.44 6.09
CA GLU A 254 8.61 -9.41 5.27
C GLU A 254 7.60 -8.51 4.52
N ARG A 255 6.38 -9.01 4.23
CA ARG A 255 5.31 -8.26 3.54
C ARG A 255 4.34 -7.60 4.52
N ALA A 256 4.45 -7.90 5.81
CA ALA A 256 3.53 -7.38 6.82
C ALA A 256 3.84 -5.92 7.13
N ARG A 257 2.80 -5.08 7.11
CA ARG A 257 2.86 -3.71 7.65
C ARG A 257 2.56 -3.66 9.15
N ALA A 258 1.83 -4.65 9.65
CA ALA A 258 1.51 -4.81 11.06
C ALA A 258 1.65 -6.28 11.43
N VAL A 259 2.02 -6.54 12.69
CA VAL A 259 2.10 -7.90 13.23
C VAL A 259 1.32 -7.94 14.54
N VAL A 260 0.43 -8.92 14.66
CA VAL A 260 -0.34 -9.21 15.87
C VAL A 260 0.07 -10.56 16.39
N ILE A 261 0.41 -10.66 17.68
CA ILE A 261 0.88 -11.90 18.29
C ILE A 261 0.04 -12.22 19.52
N ASP A 262 -0.69 -13.34 19.48
CA ASP A 262 -1.41 -13.89 20.63
C ASP A 262 -0.51 -14.90 21.36
N LEU A 263 0.04 -14.47 22.48
CA LEU A 263 0.94 -15.26 23.33
C LEU A 263 0.20 -16.14 24.34
N THR A 264 -1.12 -16.29 24.22
CA THR A 264 -1.93 -17.08 25.13
C THR A 264 -1.41 -18.51 25.21
N GLY A 265 -1.11 -18.96 26.44
CA GLY A 265 -0.57 -20.29 26.70
C GLY A 265 0.92 -20.46 26.38
N TRP A 266 1.64 -19.38 26.03
CA TRP A 266 3.08 -19.38 25.75
C TRP A 266 3.51 -20.44 24.72
N ASN A 267 2.75 -20.58 23.64
CA ASN A 267 2.99 -21.59 22.62
C ASN A 267 4.43 -21.47 22.06
N PRO A 268 5.26 -22.55 22.08
CA PRO A 268 6.66 -22.48 21.67
C PRO A 268 6.87 -22.01 20.22
N ASN A 269 5.97 -22.38 19.30
CA ASN A 269 6.06 -21.94 17.92
C ASN A 269 5.85 -20.43 17.80
N VAL A 270 4.83 -19.90 18.48
CA VAL A 270 4.55 -18.45 18.51
C VAL A 270 5.70 -17.69 19.17
N MET A 271 6.34 -18.27 20.20
CA MET A 271 7.52 -17.68 20.83
C MET A 271 8.74 -17.62 19.90
N TYR A 272 8.96 -18.67 19.09
CA TYR A 272 9.99 -18.66 18.05
C TYR A 272 9.71 -17.59 16.98
N GLU A 273 8.46 -17.48 16.53
CA GLU A 273 8.01 -16.47 15.57
C GLU A 273 8.19 -15.04 16.13
N LEU A 274 7.86 -14.82 17.40
CA LEU A 274 8.11 -13.55 18.09
C LEU A 274 9.59 -13.17 18.08
N GLY A 275 10.49 -14.14 18.34
CA GLY A 275 11.94 -13.92 18.26
C GLY A 275 12.37 -13.46 16.86
N GLN A 276 11.79 -14.00 15.80
CA GLN A 276 12.05 -13.60 14.42
C GLN A 276 11.50 -12.19 14.10
N VAL A 277 10.37 -11.82 14.68
CA VAL A 277 9.78 -10.47 14.57
C VAL A 277 10.69 -9.44 15.22
N HIS A 278 11.14 -9.71 16.45
CA HIS A 278 12.06 -8.82 17.19
C HIS A 278 13.41 -8.67 16.49
N ALA A 279 13.98 -9.76 15.98
CA ALA A 279 15.27 -9.74 15.25
C ALA A 279 15.24 -8.82 14.01
N ARG A 280 14.05 -8.50 13.49
CA ARG A 280 13.86 -7.57 12.37
C ARG A 280 13.49 -6.15 12.80
N GLY A 281 13.49 -5.86 14.09
CA GLY A 281 13.14 -4.55 14.63
C GLY A 281 11.66 -4.18 14.44
N ILE A 282 10.78 -5.17 14.22
CA ILE A 282 9.33 -4.95 14.09
C ILE A 282 8.73 -4.87 15.49
N SER A 283 7.93 -3.83 15.74
CA SER A 283 7.18 -3.67 17.00
C SER A 283 5.77 -4.26 16.83
N PRO A 284 5.51 -5.49 17.31
CA PRO A 284 4.21 -6.14 17.16
C PRO A 284 3.19 -5.64 18.19
N PHE A 285 1.91 -5.89 17.92
CA PHE A 285 0.87 -5.87 18.95
C PHE A 285 0.88 -7.20 19.70
N LEU A 286 1.25 -7.18 20.97
CA LEU A 286 1.32 -8.36 21.83
C LEU A 286 0.08 -8.47 22.72
N LEU A 287 -0.53 -9.64 22.76
CA LEU A 287 -1.65 -9.91 23.67
C LEU A 287 -1.55 -11.27 24.35
N VAL A 288 -2.14 -11.36 25.54
CA VAL A 288 -2.38 -12.59 26.30
C VAL A 288 -3.81 -12.58 26.80
N ARG A 289 -4.53 -13.66 26.58
CA ARG A 289 -5.84 -13.91 27.15
C ARG A 289 -5.72 -14.91 28.31
N HIS A 290 -6.46 -14.69 29.36
CA HIS A 290 -6.50 -15.64 30.49
C HIS A 290 -7.96 -15.94 30.92
N PRO A 291 -8.25 -17.13 31.47
CA PRO A 291 -9.63 -17.56 31.70
C PRO A 291 -10.31 -16.93 32.92
N THR A 292 -9.57 -16.25 33.79
CA THR A 292 -10.12 -15.76 35.07
C THR A 292 -9.73 -14.31 35.36
N ILE A 293 -10.63 -13.60 36.03
CA ILE A 293 -10.45 -12.22 36.51
C ILE A 293 -9.45 -12.16 37.70
N LYS A 294 -9.01 -13.30 38.24
CA LYS A 294 -8.04 -13.34 39.32
C LYS A 294 -6.64 -12.97 38.83
N ARG A 295 -6.09 -11.94 39.44
CA ARG A 295 -4.82 -11.21 39.17
C ARG A 295 -3.52 -12.02 39.32
N THR A 296 -3.49 -13.31 39.17
CA THR A 296 -2.24 -14.01 38.97
C THR A 296 -1.87 -13.84 37.52
N LEU A 297 -1.04 -12.80 37.26
CA LEU A 297 -0.38 -12.64 35.97
C LEU A 297 0.30 -13.96 35.61
N PRO A 298 0.07 -14.51 34.42
CA PRO A 298 0.88 -15.64 33.96
C PRO A 298 2.36 -15.26 34.11
N ASP A 299 3.23 -16.23 34.40
CA ASP A 299 4.68 -16.01 34.47
C ASP A 299 5.15 -15.43 33.14
N ILE A 300 5.21 -14.09 33.10
CA ILE A 300 5.64 -13.38 31.89
C ILE A 300 7.13 -13.63 31.71
N PRO A 301 7.57 -14.20 30.59
CA PRO A 301 8.98 -14.36 30.28
C PRO A 301 9.74 -13.05 30.49
N PHE A 302 10.93 -13.10 31.11
CA PHE A 302 11.64 -11.91 31.57
C PHE A 302 11.90 -10.90 30.45
N TYR A 303 12.15 -11.34 29.23
CA TYR A 303 12.41 -10.49 28.06
C TYR A 303 11.15 -9.78 27.50
N LEU A 304 9.94 -10.18 27.94
CA LEU A 304 8.70 -9.50 27.58
C LEU A 304 8.22 -8.50 28.65
N ARG A 305 8.89 -8.43 29.81
CA ARG A 305 8.49 -7.53 30.91
C ARG A 305 8.62 -6.04 30.57
N HIS A 306 9.41 -5.70 29.56
CA HIS A 306 9.60 -4.34 29.07
C HIS A 306 8.76 -4.03 27.81
N GLU A 307 8.06 -5.02 27.29
CA GLU A 307 7.18 -4.85 26.12
C GLU A 307 5.78 -4.37 26.53
N ARG A 308 5.12 -3.67 25.60
CA ARG A 308 3.72 -3.31 25.78
C ARG A 308 2.83 -4.54 25.53
N LEU A 309 2.58 -5.30 26.56
CA LEU A 309 1.75 -6.49 26.51
C LEU A 309 0.32 -6.19 26.99
N ILE A 310 -0.69 -6.48 26.16
CA ILE A 310 -2.11 -6.34 26.50
C ILE A 310 -2.56 -7.65 27.15
N ILE A 311 -2.90 -7.61 28.43
CA ILE A 311 -3.33 -8.78 29.18
C ILE A 311 -4.79 -8.57 29.58
N GLU A 312 -5.67 -9.40 29.06
CA GLU A 312 -7.10 -9.26 29.27
C GLU A 312 -7.76 -10.63 29.54
N PRO A 313 -8.79 -10.68 30.39
CA PRO A 313 -9.56 -11.91 30.59
C PRO A 313 -10.34 -12.26 29.31
N ASP A 314 -10.46 -13.56 29.03
CA ASP A 314 -11.16 -14.05 27.84
C ASP A 314 -12.69 -14.07 28.03
N HIS A 315 -13.27 -12.90 28.23
CA HIS A 315 -14.71 -12.66 28.27
C HIS A 315 -15.04 -11.40 27.41
N GLU A 316 -16.32 -11.08 27.32
CA GLU A 316 -16.79 -10.05 26.37
C GLU A 316 -16.11 -8.67 26.55
N LEU A 317 -15.98 -8.20 27.81
CA LEU A 317 -15.35 -6.89 28.09
C LEU A 317 -13.85 -6.90 27.76
N GLY A 318 -13.12 -7.98 28.10
CA GLY A 318 -11.72 -8.13 27.75
C GLY A 318 -11.51 -8.19 26.23
N ARG A 319 -12.36 -8.91 25.51
CA ARG A 319 -12.33 -8.97 24.05
C ARG A 319 -12.59 -7.60 23.40
N ARG A 320 -13.51 -6.80 23.95
CA ARG A 320 -13.75 -5.41 23.52
C ARG A 320 -12.54 -4.52 23.79
N SER A 321 -11.87 -4.69 24.93
CA SER A 321 -10.64 -3.97 25.28
C SER A 321 -9.53 -4.31 24.28
N ILE A 322 -9.28 -5.58 24.01
CA ILE A 322 -8.29 -6.02 23.01
C ILE A 322 -8.60 -5.42 21.62
N ALA A 323 -9.87 -5.47 21.19
CA ALA A 323 -10.26 -4.90 19.90
C ALA A 323 -9.97 -3.40 19.81
N ARG A 324 -10.25 -2.64 20.88
CA ARG A 324 -9.95 -1.20 20.95
C ARG A 324 -8.45 -0.92 20.86
N GLU A 325 -7.63 -1.63 21.67
CA GLU A 325 -6.19 -1.44 21.67
C GLU A 325 -5.55 -1.87 20.35
N LEU A 326 -6.01 -2.96 19.75
CA LEU A 326 -5.59 -3.41 18.42
C LEU A 326 -5.93 -2.36 17.34
N ASN A 327 -7.14 -1.80 17.38
CA ASN A 327 -7.52 -0.74 16.42
C ASN A 327 -6.64 0.50 16.59
N ASN A 328 -6.29 0.89 17.82
CA ASN A 328 -5.36 1.98 18.09
C ASN A 328 -3.96 1.70 17.51
N TYR A 329 -3.43 0.50 17.73
CA TYR A 329 -2.16 0.06 17.16
C TYR A 329 -2.18 0.12 15.63
N LEU A 330 -3.20 -0.45 14.98
CA LEU A 330 -3.31 -0.46 13.52
C LEU A 330 -3.40 0.96 12.94
N ARG A 331 -4.14 1.86 13.61
CA ARG A 331 -4.17 3.28 13.22
C ARG A 331 -2.82 3.98 13.39
N MET A 332 -2.06 3.65 14.42
CA MET A 332 -0.71 4.18 14.58
C MET A 332 0.22 3.68 13.47
N VAL A 333 0.18 2.39 13.16
CA VAL A 333 0.96 1.80 12.05
C VAL A 333 0.59 2.44 10.71
N ALA A 334 -0.71 2.60 10.42
CA ALA A 334 -1.16 3.28 9.22
C ALA A 334 -0.64 4.73 9.15
N LYS A 335 -0.75 5.48 10.25
CA LYS A 335 -0.25 6.87 10.35
C LYS A 335 1.29 6.95 10.29
N ALA A 336 2.01 6.00 10.85
CA ALA A 336 3.47 5.97 10.79
C ALA A 336 3.98 5.76 9.35
N HIS A 337 3.27 4.96 8.57
CA HIS A 337 3.51 4.84 7.13
C HIS A 337 3.09 6.09 6.34
N ASP A 338 2.00 6.75 6.76
CA ASP A 338 1.54 8.00 6.16
C ASP A 338 2.27 9.21 6.74
N GLY A 339 2.97 9.08 7.84
CA GLY A 339 3.46 10.16 8.70
C GLY A 339 4.82 9.98 9.35
N LYS A 340 5.79 9.24 8.76
CA LYS A 340 7.22 9.44 9.12
C LYS A 340 7.67 10.92 8.94
N HIS A 341 6.76 11.81 8.53
CA HIS A 341 7.00 13.24 8.27
C HIS A 341 6.33 14.25 9.21
N ARG A 342 5.65 13.82 10.30
CA ARG A 342 5.21 14.78 11.32
C ARG A 342 6.26 15.12 12.38
N MET A 343 7.50 14.66 12.24
CA MET A 343 8.60 15.05 13.14
C MET A 343 9.12 16.49 12.91
N GLY A 344 8.65 17.19 11.86
CA GLY A 344 9.06 18.57 11.57
C GLY A 344 8.22 19.65 12.27
N GLU A 345 7.06 19.34 12.87
CA GLU A 345 6.17 20.35 13.46
C GLU A 345 6.29 20.51 14.98
N ARG A 346 7.08 19.68 15.69
CA ARG A 346 7.27 19.82 17.15
C ARG A 346 8.56 20.53 17.59
N VAL A 347 9.27 21.21 16.70
CA VAL A 347 10.49 21.98 17.03
C VAL A 347 10.24 23.50 16.98
N LYS A 348 8.99 23.97 17.00
CA LYS A 348 8.68 25.42 17.06
C LYS A 348 7.82 25.84 18.25
N GLU A 349 7.76 25.05 19.31
CA GLU A 349 7.26 25.48 20.63
C GLU A 349 8.14 24.89 21.74
N ALA A 350 9.34 25.44 21.88
CA ALA A 350 10.15 25.43 23.09
C ALA A 350 11.09 26.63 23.05
#